data_6a8b56270a0b9a834319d995eb4c5989
#
_entry.id   6a8b56270a0b9a834319d995eb4c5989
#
_cell.length_a   1.000
_cell.length_b   1.000
_cell.length_c   1.000
_cell.angle_alpha   90.00
_cell.angle_beta   90.00
_cell.angle_gamma   90.00
#
_symmetry.space_group_name_H-M   'P 1'
#
loop_
_entity.id
_entity.type
_entity.pdbx_description
1 polymer ?
#
loop_
_entity_poly.entity_id
_entity_poly.type
_entity_poly.pdbx_seq_one_letter_code
_entity_poly.pdbx_strand_id
1 'polypeptide(L)'
;MAIYSKVYETSTEHSAKYIGSGELEVLSTPSLVGFLENAACLLAKEKIQNDLLTTVGAKMAIDHLKASKIGNSITVIITEVTNQGRKYDFQLEAFVDKELIAKASHTRVCVNKETFLEKL
;
A
#
# COMPACT_ATOMS: atom_id res chain seq x y z
N MET A 1 -15.98 -2.66 7.06
CA MET A 1 -15.91 -3.98 6.41
C MET A 1 -14.77 -4.02 5.38
N ALA A 2 -13.94 -5.05 5.44
CA ALA A 2 -12.84 -5.20 4.50
C ALA A 2 -13.35 -5.79 3.19
N ILE A 3 -12.96 -5.18 2.06
CA ILE A 3 -13.24 -5.71 0.72
C ILE A 3 -12.02 -6.41 0.14
N TYR A 4 -10.87 -6.24 0.77
CA TYR A 4 -9.62 -6.90 0.41
C TYR A 4 -8.72 -6.90 1.63
N SER A 5 -7.94 -7.95 1.80
CA SER A 5 -7.05 -8.08 2.94
C SER A 5 -5.80 -8.85 2.54
N LYS A 6 -4.65 -8.42 3.06
CA LYS A 6 -3.39 -9.12 2.86
C LYS A 6 -2.48 -8.93 4.07
N VAL A 7 -1.75 -9.98 4.42
CA VAL A 7 -0.79 -9.97 5.52
C VAL A 7 0.63 -9.84 4.96
N TYR A 8 1.43 -9.00 5.57
CA TYR A 8 2.82 -8.76 5.21
C TYR A 8 3.71 -9.07 6.40
N GLU A 9 4.73 -9.90 6.17
CA GLU A 9 5.72 -10.18 7.20
C GLU A 9 6.79 -9.10 7.17
N THR A 10 7.28 -8.69 8.34
CA THR A 10 8.32 -7.66 8.40
C THR A 10 9.67 -8.26 8.76
N SER A 11 10.72 -7.69 8.22
CA SER A 11 12.10 -8.08 8.47
C SER A 11 12.94 -6.82 8.67
N THR A 12 14.23 -7.00 8.98
CA THR A 12 15.17 -5.90 9.19
C THR A 12 15.15 -4.87 8.07
N GLU A 13 14.97 -5.32 6.83
CA GLU A 13 14.93 -4.44 5.65
C GLU A 13 13.79 -3.43 5.68
N HIS A 14 12.77 -3.67 6.50
CA HIS A 14 11.62 -2.78 6.62
C HIS A 14 11.77 -1.77 7.75
N SER A 15 12.89 -1.81 8.48
CA SER A 15 13.10 -0.90 9.61
C SER A 15 13.45 0.52 9.15
N ALA A 16 13.07 1.49 9.97
CA ALA A 16 13.42 2.89 9.72
C ALA A 16 14.94 3.06 9.64
N LYS A 17 15.68 2.36 10.51
CA LYS A 17 17.13 2.42 10.52
C LYS A 17 17.75 1.90 9.23
N TYR A 18 17.27 0.77 8.72
CA TYR A 18 17.79 0.18 7.49
C TYR A 18 17.53 1.06 6.27
N ILE A 19 16.30 1.58 6.17
CA ILE A 19 15.88 2.43 5.05
C ILE A 19 16.54 3.82 5.14
N GLY A 20 16.87 4.26 6.35
CA GLY A 20 17.46 5.59 6.56
C GLY A 20 16.44 6.69 6.81
N SER A 21 15.17 6.32 7.02
CA SER A 21 14.11 7.28 7.29
C SER A 21 13.98 7.61 8.79
N GLY A 22 14.77 6.96 9.63
CA GLY A 22 14.81 7.17 11.07
C GLY A 22 15.98 6.43 11.67
N GLU A 23 16.09 6.45 12.99
CA GLU A 23 17.24 5.89 13.68
C GLU A 23 16.94 4.60 14.44
N LEU A 24 15.68 4.19 14.49
CA LEU A 24 15.24 3.06 15.30
C LEU A 24 14.87 1.84 14.46
N GLU A 25 14.97 0.67 15.08
CA GLU A 25 14.60 -0.58 14.43
C GLU A 25 13.13 -0.88 14.65
N VAL A 26 12.29 -0.01 14.11
CA VAL A 26 10.83 -0.15 14.08
C VAL A 26 10.38 -0.13 12.63
N LEU A 27 9.16 -0.59 12.36
CA LEU A 27 8.61 -0.56 11.00
C LEU A 27 8.64 0.88 10.47
N SER A 28 9.30 1.08 9.34
CA SER A 28 9.39 2.41 8.73
C SER A 28 8.09 2.79 8.04
N THR A 29 7.81 4.09 8.01
CA THR A 29 6.65 4.59 7.26
C THR A 29 6.78 4.28 5.76
N PRO A 30 7.94 4.46 5.10
CA PRO A 30 8.08 4.07 3.69
C PRO A 30 7.77 2.59 3.42
N SER A 31 8.19 1.67 4.29
CA SER A 31 7.87 0.26 4.12
C SER A 31 6.39 -0.01 4.27
N LEU A 32 5.76 0.62 5.27
CA LEU A 32 4.32 0.49 5.48
C LEU A 32 3.55 1.02 4.26
N VAL A 33 3.97 2.17 3.72
CA VAL A 33 3.39 2.71 2.48
C VAL A 33 3.50 1.69 1.36
N GLY A 34 4.66 1.04 1.22
CA GLY A 34 4.85 0.00 0.21
C GLY A 34 3.86 -1.15 0.35
N PHE A 35 3.58 -1.59 1.58
CA PHE A 35 2.58 -2.64 1.82
C PHE A 35 1.18 -2.17 1.41
N LEU A 36 0.82 -0.96 1.78
CA LEU A 36 -0.48 -0.38 1.43
C LEU A 36 -0.63 -0.26 -0.08
N GLU A 37 0.40 0.23 -0.76
CA GLU A 37 0.40 0.36 -2.22
C GLU A 37 0.32 -1.01 -2.90
N ASN A 38 1.01 -2.01 -2.37
CA ASN A 38 0.97 -3.35 -2.93
C ASN A 38 -0.45 -3.93 -2.85
N ALA A 39 -1.10 -3.80 -1.71
CA ALA A 39 -2.48 -4.29 -1.55
C ALA A 39 -3.42 -3.61 -2.55
N ALA A 40 -3.30 -2.29 -2.70
CA ALA A 40 -4.14 -1.54 -3.64
C ALA A 40 -3.85 -1.95 -5.09
N CYS A 41 -2.58 -2.16 -5.43
CA CYS A 41 -2.17 -2.61 -6.76
C CYS A 41 -2.78 -3.96 -7.11
N LEU A 42 -2.75 -4.90 -6.16
CA LEU A 42 -3.31 -6.23 -6.37
C LEU A 42 -4.83 -6.21 -6.54
N LEU A 43 -5.53 -5.41 -5.72
CA LEU A 43 -6.98 -5.28 -5.86
C LEU A 43 -7.34 -4.64 -7.20
N ALA A 44 -6.63 -3.59 -7.61
CA ALA A 44 -6.86 -2.96 -8.91
C ALA A 44 -6.65 -3.95 -10.05
N LYS A 45 -5.63 -4.80 -9.95
CA LYS A 45 -5.35 -5.82 -10.96
C LYS A 45 -6.54 -6.80 -11.10
N GLU A 46 -7.11 -7.22 -9.99
CA GLU A 46 -8.29 -8.09 -10.01
C GLU A 46 -9.48 -7.44 -10.71
N LYS A 47 -9.65 -6.13 -10.52
CA LYS A 47 -10.78 -5.40 -11.11
C LYS A 47 -10.59 -5.13 -12.60
N ILE A 48 -9.36 -4.87 -13.02
CA ILE A 48 -9.06 -4.51 -14.41
C ILE A 48 -9.04 -5.74 -15.32
N GLN A 49 -8.43 -6.83 -14.88
CA GLN A 49 -8.35 -8.10 -15.63
C GLN A 49 -7.93 -7.94 -17.10
N ASN A 50 -6.89 -7.14 -17.33
CA ASN A 50 -6.35 -6.91 -18.68
C ASN A 50 -4.83 -6.79 -18.55
N ASP A 51 -4.11 -7.75 -19.12
CA ASP A 51 -2.64 -7.83 -19.00
C ASP A 51 -1.90 -6.68 -19.68
N LEU A 52 -2.55 -5.94 -20.58
CA LEU A 52 -1.97 -4.77 -21.21
C LEU A 52 -1.99 -3.54 -20.31
N LEU A 53 -2.83 -3.59 -19.28
CA LEU A 53 -3.06 -2.46 -18.38
C LEU A 53 -2.51 -2.74 -16.99
N THR A 54 -2.15 -1.68 -16.29
CA THR A 54 -1.77 -1.75 -14.89
C THR A 54 -2.10 -0.41 -14.24
N THR A 55 -1.84 -0.31 -12.93
CA THR A 55 -1.96 0.98 -12.26
C THR A 55 -0.60 1.41 -11.72
N VAL A 56 -0.41 2.73 -11.68
CA VAL A 56 0.75 3.34 -11.03
C VAL A 56 0.26 4.20 -9.88
N GLY A 57 1.04 4.28 -8.81
CA GLY A 57 0.71 5.11 -7.66
C GLY A 57 0.85 6.58 -8.01
N ALA A 58 -0.11 7.40 -7.62
CA ALA A 58 -0.13 8.83 -7.89
C ALA A 58 -0.20 9.68 -6.63
N LYS A 59 -0.79 9.16 -5.56
CA LYS A 59 -0.93 9.92 -4.30
C LYS A 59 -1.07 8.96 -3.13
N MET A 60 -0.46 9.32 -2.02
CA MET A 60 -0.58 8.59 -0.77
C MET A 60 -0.66 9.60 0.38
N ALA A 61 -1.70 9.50 1.18
CA ALA A 61 -1.83 10.25 2.42
C ALA A 61 -1.98 9.24 3.54
N ILE A 62 -1.06 9.23 4.49
CA ILE A 62 -1.02 8.24 5.55
C ILE A 62 -0.86 8.91 6.91
N ASP A 63 -1.57 8.36 7.90
CA ASP A 63 -1.33 8.63 9.32
C ASP A 63 -0.76 7.34 9.90
N HIS A 64 0.52 7.34 10.24
CA HIS A 64 1.19 6.21 10.89
C HIS A 64 1.01 6.39 12.39
N LEU A 65 -0.06 5.82 12.91
CA LEU A 65 -0.58 6.11 14.24
C LEU A 65 0.20 5.45 15.37
N LYS A 66 0.79 4.30 15.09
CA LYS A 66 1.49 3.54 16.12
C LYS A 66 2.68 2.79 15.54
N ALA A 67 3.81 2.82 16.27
CA ALA A 67 5.01 2.08 15.89
C ALA A 67 4.81 0.56 16.07
N SER A 68 5.52 -0.21 15.27
CA SER A 68 5.49 -1.67 15.32
C SER A 68 6.90 -2.24 15.38
N LYS A 69 7.06 -3.33 16.09
CA LYS A 69 8.33 -4.06 16.13
C LYS A 69 8.58 -4.76 14.80
N ILE A 70 9.82 -4.79 14.39
CA ILE A 70 10.24 -5.64 13.27
C ILE A 70 10.02 -7.10 13.68
N GLY A 71 9.50 -7.91 12.75
CA GLY A 71 9.10 -9.29 13.00
C GLY A 71 7.60 -9.46 13.17
N ASN A 72 6.87 -8.37 13.45
CA ASN A 72 5.42 -8.44 13.52
C ASN A 72 4.83 -8.58 12.10
N SER A 73 3.70 -9.27 12.03
CA SER A 73 2.92 -9.34 10.79
C SER A 73 2.01 -8.12 10.71
N ILE A 74 1.95 -7.51 9.54
CA ILE A 74 1.09 -6.34 9.30
C ILE A 74 -0.09 -6.79 8.44
N THR A 75 -1.30 -6.61 8.95
CA THR A 75 -2.51 -6.88 8.18
C THR A 75 -3.00 -5.59 7.55
N VAL A 76 -3.00 -5.55 6.23
CA VAL A 76 -3.55 -4.41 5.48
C VAL A 76 -4.95 -4.79 5.03
N ILE A 77 -5.91 -3.90 5.26
CA ILE A 77 -7.25 -4.06 4.72
C ILE A 77 -7.61 -2.84 3.86
N ILE A 78 -8.36 -3.10 2.81
CA ILE A 78 -8.94 -2.04 1.98
C ILE A 78 -10.42 -2.02 2.33
N THR A 79 -10.91 -0.87 2.77
CA THR A 79 -12.30 -0.71 3.20
C THR A 79 -13.18 -0.12 2.11
N GLU A 80 -12.57 0.58 1.16
CA GLU A 80 -13.31 1.24 0.09
C GLU A 80 -12.42 1.40 -1.13
N VAL A 81 -13.00 1.22 -2.31
CA VAL A 81 -12.38 1.57 -3.58
C VAL A 81 -13.42 2.21 -4.47
N THR A 82 -13.07 3.33 -5.11
CA THR A 82 -13.92 3.98 -6.10
C THR A 82 -13.13 4.13 -7.38
N ASN A 83 -13.83 4.09 -8.50
CA ASN A 83 -13.21 4.18 -9.83
C ASN A 83 -13.94 5.22 -10.67
N GLN A 84 -13.20 6.18 -11.23
CA GLN A 84 -13.69 7.15 -12.19
C GLN A 84 -12.75 7.16 -13.38
N GLY A 85 -13.17 6.55 -14.48
CA GLY A 85 -12.32 6.40 -15.66
C GLY A 85 -11.06 5.61 -15.32
N ARG A 86 -9.89 6.24 -15.46
CA ARG A 86 -8.61 5.59 -15.17
C ARG A 86 -8.17 5.74 -13.71
N LYS A 87 -8.88 6.53 -12.94
CA LYS A 87 -8.52 6.86 -11.56
C LYS A 87 -9.18 5.88 -10.58
N TYR A 88 -8.37 5.36 -9.66
CA TYR A 88 -8.83 4.48 -8.59
C TYR A 88 -8.42 5.09 -7.26
N ASP A 89 -9.39 5.30 -6.36
CA ASP A 89 -9.15 5.84 -5.02
C ASP A 89 -9.46 4.77 -3.99
N PHE A 90 -8.56 4.60 -3.02
CA PHE A 90 -8.64 3.55 -2.00
C PHE A 90 -8.62 4.15 -0.61
N GLN A 91 -9.39 3.54 0.30
CA GLN A 91 -9.26 3.78 1.73
C GLN A 91 -8.71 2.50 2.34
N LEU A 92 -7.65 2.62 3.13
CA LEU A 92 -6.93 1.47 3.68
C LEU A 92 -6.65 1.68 5.16
N GLU A 93 -6.49 0.55 5.84
CA GLU A 93 -6.07 0.52 7.24
C GLU A 93 -5.04 -0.59 7.41
N ALA A 94 -4.14 -0.42 8.38
CA ALA A 94 -3.16 -1.43 8.71
C ALA A 94 -3.22 -1.75 10.19
N PHE A 95 -3.04 -3.03 10.52
CA PHE A 95 -3.17 -3.54 11.88
C PHE A 95 -1.99 -4.43 12.24
N VAL A 96 -1.62 -4.41 13.53
CA VAL A 96 -0.83 -5.48 14.15
C VAL A 96 -1.80 -6.16 15.10
N ASP A 97 -2.08 -7.45 14.86
CA ASP A 97 -3.15 -8.17 15.54
C ASP A 97 -4.45 -7.39 15.38
N LYS A 98 -5.07 -6.94 16.47
CA LYS A 98 -6.32 -6.18 16.41
C LYS A 98 -6.10 -4.69 16.58
N GLU A 99 -4.86 -4.24 16.64
CA GLU A 99 -4.55 -2.85 16.91
C GLU A 99 -4.31 -2.08 15.62
N LEU A 100 -5.06 -0.99 15.44
CA LEU A 100 -4.90 -0.11 14.29
C LEU A 100 -3.58 0.64 14.41
N ILE A 101 -2.71 0.48 13.41
CA ILE A 101 -1.42 1.17 13.38
C ILE A 101 -1.36 2.27 12.33
N ALA A 102 -2.25 2.25 11.34
CA ALA A 102 -2.25 3.28 10.29
C ALA A 102 -3.58 3.35 9.57
N LYS A 103 -3.88 4.56 9.06
CA LYS A 103 -5.00 4.82 8.15
C LYS A 103 -4.45 5.57 6.95
N ALA A 104 -4.96 5.29 5.76
CA ALA A 104 -4.45 5.90 4.54
C ALA A 104 -5.52 6.07 3.46
N SER A 105 -5.28 7.08 2.63
CA SER A 105 -5.99 7.28 1.37
C SER A 105 -4.94 7.18 0.26
N HIS A 106 -5.27 6.49 -0.83
CA HIS A 106 -4.31 6.24 -1.90
C HIS A 106 -5.00 6.33 -3.26
N THR A 107 -4.34 7.00 -4.19
CA THR A 107 -4.84 7.12 -5.56
C THR A 107 -3.88 6.42 -6.53
N ARG A 108 -4.44 5.63 -7.43
CA ARG A 108 -3.70 4.98 -8.50
C ARG A 108 -4.34 5.32 -9.83
N VAL A 109 -3.54 5.32 -10.89
CA VAL A 109 -4.01 5.64 -12.24
C VAL A 109 -3.73 4.45 -13.15
N CYS A 110 -4.75 4.03 -13.89
CA CYS A 110 -4.63 2.94 -14.86
C CYS A 110 -3.92 3.43 -16.11
N VAL A 111 -2.91 2.70 -16.55
CA VAL A 111 -2.12 3.03 -17.73
C VAL A 111 -1.91 1.78 -18.59
N ASN A 112 -1.67 1.98 -19.87
CA ASN A 112 -1.20 0.92 -20.76
C ASN A 112 0.30 0.78 -20.49
N LYS A 113 0.75 -0.42 -20.16
CA LYS A 113 2.15 -0.68 -19.78
C LYS A 113 3.16 -0.21 -20.83
N GLU A 114 2.89 -0.55 -22.07
CA GLU A 114 3.80 -0.28 -23.16
C GLU A 114 3.89 1.22 -23.48
N THR A 115 2.74 1.86 -23.71
CA THR A 115 2.71 3.28 -24.05
C THR A 115 3.19 4.16 -22.91
N PHE A 116 2.94 3.75 -21.68
CA PHE A 116 3.41 4.48 -20.49
C PHE A 116 4.93 4.50 -20.45
N LEU A 117 5.57 3.33 -20.65
CA LEU A 117 7.03 3.23 -20.62
C LEU A 117 7.69 3.97 -21.79
N GLU A 118 7.05 3.98 -22.95
CA GLU A 118 7.57 4.69 -24.13
C GLU A 118 7.71 6.20 -23.92
N LYS A 119 6.94 6.76 -22.98
CA LYS A 119 6.97 8.20 -22.71
C LYS A 119 8.07 8.63 -21.75
N LEU A 120 8.79 7.69 -21.16
CA LEU A 120 9.82 7.98 -20.16
C LEU A 120 11.20 8.28 -20.76
#